data_8cce17736d74410027b615a33c473d0f
#
_entry.id   8cce17736d74410027b615a33c473d0f
#
_cell.length_a   1.000
_cell.length_b   1.000
_cell.length_c   1.000
_cell.angle_alpha   90.00
_cell.angle_beta   90.00
_cell.angle_gamma   90.00
#
_symmetry.space_group_name_H-M   'P 1'
#
loop_
_entity.id
_entity.type
_entity.pdbx_description
1 polymer ?
#
loop_
_entity_poly.entity_id
_entity_poly.type
_entity_poly.pdbx_seq_one_letter_code
_entity_poly.pdbx_strand_id
1 'polypeptide(L)'
;SLKLLNSCGIAINNGKDQLKTSGSNFPIEVYYLRNGDIPQYLRDGVVDLAIVGENLLVEKGEDIPVLEPLGFSKCRLSIAVPKETAYNGIIDLAGKRIATSYPKTVQKYLTEWNIKADLHIINGSVEIAPNIGLSDAICDIVSSGSTLFKNNLKEVEVLFKSEAVLVGGKGLSVTKHEILNKLLFRIRAVNAGKNSRYIIMNVPNDAIDKISKMLPVLKSPTVMPLVEEGWSSLHSAIDKNKFWEMVDALKAAGAQDLSLIHISEPTRRKR
;
A
#
# COMPACT_ATOMS: atom_id res chain seq x y z
N SER A 1 0.25 -3.09 10.36
CA SER A 1 -0.10 -1.86 11.11
C SER A 1 0.94 -1.50 12.16
N LEU A 2 1.34 -2.42 13.08
CA LEU A 2 2.30 -2.14 14.17
C LEU A 2 3.67 -1.67 13.67
N LYS A 3 4.19 -2.25 12.58
CA LYS A 3 5.44 -1.76 11.97
C LYS A 3 5.35 -0.28 11.58
N LEU A 4 4.21 0.16 11.03
CA LEU A 4 4.01 1.55 10.66
C LEU A 4 4.04 2.45 11.90
N LEU A 5 3.31 2.10 12.97
CA LEU A 5 3.31 2.87 14.22
C LEU A 5 4.72 2.97 14.81
N ASN A 6 5.46 1.87 14.84
CA ASN A 6 6.85 1.88 15.29
C ASN A 6 7.75 2.78 14.43
N SER A 7 7.58 2.74 13.10
CA SER A 7 8.29 3.65 12.18
C SER A 7 7.94 5.12 12.43
N CYS A 8 6.69 5.39 12.84
CA CYS A 8 6.26 6.72 13.27
C CYS A 8 6.81 7.15 14.64
N GLY A 9 7.69 6.36 15.26
CA GLY A 9 8.23 6.61 16.59
C GLY A 9 7.20 6.42 17.71
N ILE A 10 6.12 5.66 17.44
CA ILE A 10 5.09 5.36 18.43
C ILE A 10 5.38 3.98 19.02
N ALA A 11 5.78 3.97 20.28
CA ALA A 11 6.10 2.74 20.99
C ALA A 11 4.82 2.07 21.52
N ILE A 12 4.53 0.89 21.02
CA ILE A 12 3.42 0.06 21.44
C ILE A 12 3.97 -1.17 22.15
N ASN A 13 3.63 -1.33 23.41
CA ASN A 13 3.99 -2.51 24.21
C ASN A 13 3.08 -3.67 23.82
N ASN A 14 3.56 -4.52 22.94
CA ASN A 14 2.81 -5.66 22.43
C ASN A 14 3.08 -6.88 23.34
N GLY A 15 2.31 -7.04 24.40
CA GLY A 15 2.28 -8.28 25.20
C GLY A 15 1.63 -9.42 24.41
N LYS A 16 2.05 -10.66 24.67
CA LYS A 16 1.37 -11.85 24.12
C LYS A 16 -0.08 -11.85 24.64
N ASP A 17 -1.03 -12.15 23.74
CA ASP A 17 -2.48 -12.30 24.04
C ASP A 17 -3.23 -11.06 24.57
N GLN A 18 -2.69 -9.88 24.34
CA GLN A 18 -3.42 -8.63 24.67
C GLN A 18 -4.31 -8.20 23.51
N LEU A 19 -5.60 -8.01 23.80
CA LEU A 19 -6.58 -7.46 22.84
C LEU A 19 -6.57 -5.93 22.82
N LYS A 20 -5.93 -5.29 23.82
CA LYS A 20 -5.82 -3.85 23.98
C LYS A 20 -4.45 -3.49 24.54
N THR A 21 -3.86 -2.39 24.03
CA THR A 21 -2.62 -1.84 24.56
C THR A 21 -2.56 -0.34 24.36
N SER A 22 -1.80 0.36 25.20
CA SER A 22 -1.61 1.81 25.09
C SER A 22 -0.25 2.14 24.51
N GLY A 23 -0.16 3.25 23.77
CA GLY A 23 1.10 3.85 23.39
C GLY A 23 1.81 4.44 24.61
N SER A 24 3.10 4.12 24.79
CA SER A 24 3.88 4.62 25.93
C SER A 24 4.34 6.07 25.76
N ASN A 25 4.45 6.56 24.55
CA ASN A 25 4.97 7.88 24.18
C ASN A 25 4.07 8.67 23.23
N PHE A 26 2.86 8.18 23.00
CA PHE A 26 1.88 8.83 22.15
C PHE A 26 0.47 8.51 22.69
N PRO A 27 -0.45 9.48 22.77
CA PRO A 27 -1.75 9.32 23.45
C PRO A 27 -2.75 8.57 22.59
N ILE A 28 -2.50 7.27 22.36
CA ILE A 28 -3.40 6.34 21.66
C ILE A 28 -3.55 5.05 22.44
N GLU A 29 -4.69 4.43 22.26
CA GLU A 29 -4.98 3.05 22.63
C GLU A 29 -5.17 2.24 21.34
N VAL A 30 -4.59 1.05 21.29
CA VAL A 30 -4.68 0.15 20.15
C VAL A 30 -5.47 -1.08 20.52
N TYR A 31 -6.49 -1.37 19.74
CA TYR A 31 -7.31 -2.57 19.85
C TYR A 31 -6.97 -3.53 18.72
N TYR A 32 -6.81 -4.81 19.06
CA TYR A 32 -6.54 -5.88 18.10
C TYR A 32 -7.85 -6.60 17.79
N LEU A 33 -8.43 -6.27 16.66
CA LEU A 33 -9.73 -6.77 16.22
C LEU A 33 -9.60 -7.65 14.98
N ARG A 34 -10.58 -8.51 14.75
CA ARG A 34 -10.70 -9.22 13.48
C ARG A 34 -11.03 -8.23 12.37
N ASN A 35 -10.41 -8.41 11.22
CA ASN A 35 -10.53 -7.46 10.09
C ASN A 35 -12.00 -7.21 9.72
N GLY A 36 -12.84 -8.27 9.71
CA GLY A 36 -14.26 -8.17 9.37
C GLY A 36 -15.11 -7.35 10.35
N ASP A 37 -14.65 -7.18 11.59
CA ASP A 37 -15.40 -6.51 12.65
C ASP A 37 -15.03 -5.02 12.79
N ILE A 38 -13.86 -4.63 12.29
CA ILE A 38 -13.32 -3.26 12.46
C ILE A 38 -14.31 -2.17 11.99
N PRO A 39 -14.96 -2.26 10.81
CA PRO A 39 -15.89 -1.23 10.38
C PRO A 39 -17.08 -1.03 11.37
N GLN A 40 -17.55 -2.12 11.99
CA GLN A 40 -18.62 -2.04 12.97
C GLN A 40 -18.20 -1.25 14.22
N TYR A 41 -17.01 -1.57 14.77
CA TYR A 41 -16.49 -0.85 15.95
C TYR A 41 -16.31 0.65 15.70
N LEU A 42 -15.96 1.00 14.46
CA LEU A 42 -15.82 2.41 14.09
C LEU A 42 -17.19 3.10 13.97
N ARG A 43 -18.19 2.42 13.38
CA ARG A 43 -19.56 2.96 13.29
C ARG A 43 -20.20 3.16 14.65
N ASP A 44 -19.98 2.22 15.56
CA ASP A 44 -20.53 2.26 16.91
C ASP A 44 -19.81 3.27 17.82
N GLY A 45 -18.77 3.95 17.29
CA GLY A 45 -17.99 4.94 18.02
C GLY A 45 -17.11 4.35 19.14
N VAL A 46 -16.89 3.03 19.14
CA VAL A 46 -16.03 2.35 20.13
C VAL A 46 -14.56 2.67 19.86
N VAL A 47 -14.21 2.86 18.59
CA VAL A 47 -12.90 3.32 18.17
C VAL A 47 -13.03 4.59 17.32
N ASP A 48 -12.08 5.49 17.45
CA ASP A 48 -12.06 6.77 16.73
C ASP A 48 -11.48 6.63 15.31
N LEU A 49 -10.49 5.76 15.17
CA LEU A 49 -9.71 5.52 13.95
C LEU A 49 -9.53 4.02 13.75
N ALA A 50 -9.39 3.61 12.51
CA ALA A 50 -9.08 2.22 12.20
C ALA A 50 -8.09 2.11 11.03
N ILE A 51 -7.29 1.04 11.05
CA ILE A 51 -6.49 0.61 9.90
C ILE A 51 -7.14 -0.65 9.33
N VAL A 52 -7.60 -0.58 8.09
CA VAL A 52 -8.38 -1.62 7.44
C VAL A 52 -8.00 -1.71 5.95
N GLY A 53 -8.24 -2.85 5.33
CA GLY A 53 -8.13 -2.96 3.86
C GLY A 53 -9.29 -2.22 3.18
N GLU A 54 -9.00 -1.40 2.19
CA GLU A 54 -10.00 -0.65 1.44
C GLU A 54 -11.04 -1.58 0.79
N ASN A 55 -10.59 -2.78 0.34
CA ASN A 55 -11.46 -3.84 -0.18
C ASN A 55 -12.59 -4.23 0.78
N LEU A 56 -12.35 -4.19 2.07
CA LEU A 56 -13.36 -4.52 3.07
C LEU A 56 -14.41 -3.41 3.19
N LEU A 57 -14.01 -2.15 3.10
CA LEU A 57 -14.94 -1.03 3.11
C LEU A 57 -15.88 -1.07 1.91
N VAL A 58 -15.31 -1.34 0.72
CA VAL A 58 -16.08 -1.49 -0.53
C VAL A 58 -17.07 -2.65 -0.43
N GLU A 59 -16.62 -3.82 0.03
CA GLU A 59 -17.48 -5.01 0.18
C GLU A 59 -18.60 -4.79 1.20
N LYS A 60 -18.31 -4.13 2.30
CA LYS A 60 -19.32 -3.81 3.32
C LYS A 60 -20.28 -2.72 2.90
N GLY A 61 -19.91 -1.92 1.89
CA GLY A 61 -20.67 -0.72 1.48
C GLY A 61 -20.62 0.38 2.52
N GLU A 62 -19.46 0.52 3.18
CA GLU A 62 -19.27 1.46 4.27
C GLU A 62 -18.91 2.85 3.76
N ASP A 63 -19.71 3.86 4.12
CA ASP A 63 -19.41 5.26 3.90
C ASP A 63 -18.56 5.83 5.06
N ILE A 64 -17.36 5.28 5.21
CA ILE A 64 -16.39 5.70 6.21
C ILE A 64 -15.29 6.50 5.52
N PRO A 65 -14.98 7.73 5.97
CA PRO A 65 -13.96 8.57 5.34
C PRO A 65 -12.58 7.92 5.39
N VAL A 66 -11.96 7.77 4.23
CA VAL A 66 -10.55 7.41 4.14
C VAL A 66 -9.72 8.67 4.41
N LEU A 67 -8.94 8.64 5.48
CA LEU A 67 -8.09 9.75 5.92
C LEU A 67 -6.71 9.72 5.27
N GLU A 68 -6.14 8.52 5.08
CA GLU A 68 -4.80 8.37 4.51
C GLU A 68 -4.59 6.95 3.95
N PRO A 69 -4.11 6.80 2.70
CA PRO A 69 -3.58 5.55 2.20
C PRO A 69 -2.23 5.25 2.86
N LEU A 70 -2.01 4.00 3.28
CA LEU A 70 -0.86 3.65 4.12
C LEU A 70 0.31 3.02 3.35
N GLY A 71 0.13 2.71 2.06
CA GLY A 71 1.18 2.23 1.16
C GLY A 71 1.64 0.79 1.41
N PHE A 72 0.92 0.00 2.22
CA PHE A 72 1.23 -1.41 2.46
C PHE A 72 0.00 -2.31 2.30
N SER A 73 0.20 -3.64 2.36
CA SER A 73 -0.84 -4.65 2.07
C SER A 73 -1.53 -4.43 0.72
N LYS A 74 -0.77 -3.95 -0.27
CA LYS A 74 -1.28 -3.75 -1.62
C LYS A 74 -1.70 -5.07 -2.22
N CYS A 75 -2.92 -5.10 -2.71
CA CYS A 75 -3.54 -6.25 -3.36
C CYS A 75 -4.52 -5.78 -4.41
N ARG A 76 -5.13 -6.72 -5.10
CA ARG A 76 -6.23 -6.48 -6.03
C ARG A 76 -7.29 -7.54 -5.87
N LEU A 77 -8.53 -7.18 -6.03
CA LEU A 77 -9.62 -8.12 -6.15
C LEU A 77 -9.73 -8.52 -7.61
N SER A 78 -9.57 -9.80 -7.89
CA SER A 78 -9.47 -10.27 -9.28
C SER A 78 -10.28 -11.54 -9.50
N ILE A 79 -10.82 -11.66 -10.73
CA ILE A 79 -11.38 -12.91 -11.20
C ILE A 79 -10.27 -13.78 -11.75
N ALA A 80 -10.31 -15.07 -11.39
CA ALA A 80 -9.42 -16.07 -11.92
C ALA A 80 -10.21 -17.30 -12.35
N VAL A 81 -9.71 -17.95 -13.41
CA VAL A 81 -10.28 -19.18 -13.98
C VAL A 81 -9.23 -20.28 -14.03
N PRO A 82 -9.60 -21.58 -14.14
CA PRO A 82 -8.63 -22.63 -14.40
C PRO A 82 -7.77 -22.32 -15.63
N LYS A 83 -6.48 -22.65 -15.60
CA LYS A 83 -5.53 -22.30 -16.68
C LYS A 83 -5.99 -22.79 -18.05
N GLU A 84 -6.61 -23.96 -18.09
CA GLU A 84 -7.09 -24.60 -19.32
C GLU A 84 -8.36 -23.94 -19.90
N THR A 85 -9.06 -23.12 -19.10
CA THR A 85 -10.27 -22.44 -19.54
C THR A 85 -9.94 -21.39 -20.60
N ALA A 86 -10.56 -21.48 -21.77
CA ALA A 86 -10.51 -20.39 -22.74
C ALA A 86 -11.24 -19.17 -22.15
N TYR A 87 -10.58 -18.00 -22.21
CA TYR A 87 -11.15 -16.75 -21.75
C TYR A 87 -10.78 -15.63 -22.72
N ASN A 88 -11.78 -15.02 -23.33
CA ASN A 88 -11.63 -13.97 -24.35
C ASN A 88 -12.15 -12.62 -23.84
N GLY A 89 -12.83 -12.60 -22.69
CA GLY A 89 -13.34 -11.39 -22.07
C GLY A 89 -14.45 -11.67 -21.07
N ILE A 90 -14.92 -10.63 -20.40
CA ILE A 90 -15.87 -10.72 -19.30
C ILE A 90 -17.19 -11.42 -19.66
N ILE A 91 -17.59 -11.38 -20.92
CA ILE A 91 -18.81 -12.06 -21.41
C ILE A 91 -18.78 -13.58 -21.18
N ASP A 92 -17.59 -14.18 -21.14
CA ASP A 92 -17.42 -15.61 -20.90
C ASP A 92 -17.81 -16.03 -19.48
N LEU A 93 -18.03 -15.06 -18.58
CA LEU A 93 -18.54 -15.28 -17.22
C LEU A 93 -20.07 -15.40 -17.17
N ALA A 94 -20.78 -15.12 -18.25
CA ALA A 94 -22.23 -15.21 -18.29
C ALA A 94 -22.70 -16.65 -18.01
N GLY A 95 -23.60 -16.81 -17.04
CA GLY A 95 -24.10 -18.11 -16.60
C GLY A 95 -23.11 -19.00 -15.85
N LYS A 96 -21.90 -18.50 -15.56
CA LYS A 96 -20.87 -19.23 -14.79
C LYS A 96 -21.10 -19.12 -13.29
N ARG A 97 -20.62 -20.11 -12.55
CA ARG A 97 -20.57 -20.12 -11.08
C ARG A 97 -19.26 -19.47 -10.65
N ILE A 98 -19.34 -18.41 -9.85
CA ILE A 98 -18.16 -17.67 -9.34
C ILE A 98 -18.12 -17.79 -7.83
N ALA A 99 -17.10 -18.47 -7.30
CA ALA A 99 -16.88 -18.53 -5.85
C ALA A 99 -16.15 -17.27 -5.36
N THR A 100 -16.65 -16.68 -4.27
CA THR A 100 -16.05 -15.43 -3.73
C THR A 100 -16.37 -15.21 -2.26
N SER A 101 -15.47 -14.51 -1.58
CA SER A 101 -15.70 -13.88 -0.26
C SER A 101 -16.16 -12.42 -0.38
N TYR A 102 -16.32 -11.90 -1.61
CA TYR A 102 -16.65 -10.50 -1.91
C TYR A 102 -17.90 -10.38 -2.80
N PRO A 103 -19.06 -10.95 -2.37
CA PRO A 103 -20.23 -11.05 -3.24
C PRO A 103 -20.79 -9.69 -3.69
N LYS A 104 -20.81 -8.68 -2.82
CA LYS A 104 -21.36 -7.36 -3.18
C LYS A 104 -20.50 -6.66 -4.23
N THR A 105 -19.17 -6.71 -4.05
CA THR A 105 -18.23 -6.11 -5.00
C THR A 105 -18.29 -6.80 -6.35
N VAL A 106 -18.33 -8.13 -6.36
CA VAL A 106 -18.46 -8.92 -7.59
C VAL A 106 -19.79 -8.65 -8.29
N GLN A 107 -20.91 -8.67 -7.53
CA GLN A 107 -22.23 -8.39 -8.08
C GLN A 107 -22.32 -7.02 -8.72
N LYS A 108 -21.75 -5.98 -8.06
CA LYS A 108 -21.70 -4.63 -8.61
C LYS A 108 -20.93 -4.61 -9.94
N TYR A 109 -19.74 -5.20 -9.97
CA TYR A 109 -18.91 -5.28 -11.17
C TYR A 109 -19.63 -5.98 -12.32
N LEU A 110 -20.19 -7.15 -12.08
CA LEU A 110 -20.95 -7.89 -13.11
C LEU A 110 -22.17 -7.10 -13.63
N THR A 111 -22.82 -6.36 -12.73
CA THR A 111 -23.98 -5.51 -13.11
C THR A 111 -23.56 -4.36 -14.02
N GLU A 112 -22.41 -3.72 -13.77
CA GLU A 112 -21.86 -2.66 -14.61
C GLU A 112 -21.59 -3.13 -16.05
N TRP A 113 -21.26 -4.43 -16.22
CA TRP A 113 -21.04 -5.08 -17.51
C TRP A 113 -22.29 -5.79 -18.06
N ASN A 114 -23.43 -5.69 -17.35
CA ASN A 114 -24.68 -6.41 -17.70
C ASN A 114 -24.52 -7.94 -17.82
N ILE A 115 -23.65 -8.51 -16.98
CA ILE A 115 -23.36 -9.96 -16.91
C ILE A 115 -24.18 -10.57 -15.76
N LYS A 116 -24.84 -11.68 -16.04
CA LYS A 116 -25.51 -12.54 -15.03
C LYS A 116 -24.65 -13.77 -14.78
N ALA A 117 -24.19 -13.96 -13.55
CA ALA A 117 -23.45 -15.14 -13.08
C ALA A 117 -24.02 -15.59 -11.73
N ASP A 118 -23.76 -16.83 -11.36
CA ASP A 118 -24.17 -17.41 -10.09
C ASP A 118 -23.05 -17.27 -9.06
N LEU A 119 -23.30 -16.54 -7.97
CA LEU A 119 -22.30 -16.27 -6.95
C LEU A 119 -22.39 -17.28 -5.80
N HIS A 120 -21.33 -18.07 -5.64
CA HIS A 120 -21.15 -18.98 -4.52
C HIS A 120 -20.32 -18.32 -3.42
N ILE A 121 -20.97 -17.97 -2.31
CA ILE A 121 -20.32 -17.25 -1.21
C ILE A 121 -19.54 -18.24 -0.34
N ILE A 122 -18.21 -18.05 -0.27
CA ILE A 122 -17.30 -18.89 0.51
C ILE A 122 -16.43 -17.99 1.39
N ASN A 123 -16.29 -18.35 2.67
CA ASN A 123 -15.43 -17.64 3.60
C ASN A 123 -14.07 -18.35 3.73
N GLY A 124 -13.10 -17.91 2.93
CA GLY A 124 -11.72 -18.46 2.91
C GLY A 124 -11.55 -19.66 1.97
N SER A 125 -10.31 -19.93 1.58
CA SER A 125 -9.91 -21.01 0.65
C SER A 125 -10.72 -21.05 -0.66
N VAL A 126 -11.06 -19.89 -1.18
CA VAL A 126 -11.85 -19.72 -2.41
C VAL A 126 -11.13 -20.34 -3.61
N GLU A 127 -9.81 -20.34 -3.62
CA GLU A 127 -8.93 -20.82 -4.69
C GLU A 127 -9.06 -22.33 -4.98
N ILE A 128 -9.59 -23.10 -4.05
CA ILE A 128 -9.80 -24.56 -4.28
C ILE A 128 -11.13 -24.89 -4.96
N ALA A 129 -12.09 -23.94 -4.97
CA ALA A 129 -13.45 -24.18 -5.43
C ALA A 129 -13.56 -24.74 -6.87
N PRO A 130 -12.79 -24.26 -7.87
CA PRO A 130 -12.82 -24.83 -9.20
C PRO A 130 -12.27 -26.28 -9.23
N ASN A 131 -11.23 -26.57 -8.47
CA ASN A 131 -10.60 -27.88 -8.46
C ASN A 131 -11.51 -29.00 -7.92
N ILE A 132 -12.47 -28.63 -7.06
CA ILE A 132 -13.46 -29.56 -6.50
C ILE A 132 -14.81 -29.49 -7.22
N GLY A 133 -14.91 -28.78 -8.34
CA GLY A 133 -16.12 -28.66 -9.15
C GLY A 133 -17.21 -27.76 -8.56
N LEU A 134 -16.93 -26.98 -7.54
CA LEU A 134 -17.90 -26.11 -6.89
C LEU A 134 -18.19 -24.83 -7.69
N SER A 135 -17.20 -24.33 -8.44
CA SER A 135 -17.34 -23.15 -9.29
C SER A 135 -16.56 -23.27 -10.59
N ASP A 136 -16.87 -22.43 -11.55
CA ASP A 136 -16.19 -22.34 -12.85
C ASP A 136 -15.10 -21.25 -12.84
N ALA A 137 -15.26 -20.27 -11.94
CA ALA A 137 -14.33 -19.18 -11.70
C ALA A 137 -14.30 -18.83 -10.23
N ILE A 138 -13.33 -18.04 -9.83
CA ILE A 138 -13.26 -17.43 -8.49
C ILE A 138 -13.10 -15.92 -8.61
N CYS A 139 -13.51 -15.20 -7.56
CA CYS A 139 -13.08 -13.82 -7.35
C CYS A 139 -12.54 -13.68 -5.92
N ASP A 140 -11.26 -13.36 -5.80
CA ASP A 140 -10.61 -13.23 -4.50
C ASP A 140 -9.45 -12.23 -4.53
N ILE A 141 -8.89 -11.94 -3.36
CA ILE A 141 -7.74 -11.05 -3.21
C ILE A 141 -6.48 -11.71 -3.73
N VAL A 142 -5.82 -11.00 -4.64
CA VAL A 142 -4.54 -11.40 -5.22
C VAL A 142 -3.49 -10.37 -4.83
N SER A 143 -2.41 -10.80 -4.17
CA SER A 143 -1.23 -9.96 -3.94
C SER A 143 -0.09 -10.31 -4.90
N SER A 144 0.55 -11.45 -4.76
CA SER A 144 1.61 -11.91 -5.67
C SER A 144 1.13 -12.86 -6.77
N GLY A 145 -0.07 -13.42 -6.65
CA GLY A 145 -0.60 -14.44 -7.57
C GLY A 145 -0.07 -15.87 -7.30
N SER A 146 0.82 -16.04 -6.32
CA SER A 146 1.40 -17.37 -6.04
C SER A 146 0.37 -18.42 -5.64
N THR A 147 -0.69 -18.04 -4.92
CA THR A 147 -1.78 -18.93 -4.52
C THR A 147 -2.59 -19.38 -5.73
N LEU A 148 -2.90 -18.48 -6.66
CA LEU A 148 -3.57 -18.81 -7.92
C LEU A 148 -2.74 -19.81 -8.73
N PHE A 149 -1.45 -19.53 -8.87
CA PHE A 149 -0.52 -20.40 -9.61
C PHE A 149 -0.48 -21.82 -9.04
N LYS A 150 -0.38 -21.97 -7.70
CA LYS A 150 -0.37 -23.26 -7.01
C LYS A 150 -1.67 -24.05 -7.18
N ASN A 151 -2.79 -23.36 -7.36
CA ASN A 151 -4.10 -23.98 -7.57
C ASN A 151 -4.49 -24.09 -9.05
N ASN A 152 -3.54 -23.99 -9.97
CA ASN A 152 -3.72 -24.08 -11.42
C ASN A 152 -4.73 -23.06 -11.97
N LEU A 153 -4.75 -21.86 -11.42
CA LEU A 153 -5.60 -20.76 -11.83
C LEU A 153 -4.80 -19.68 -12.56
N LYS A 154 -5.44 -18.98 -13.48
CA LYS A 154 -4.94 -17.76 -14.13
C LYS A 154 -5.87 -16.59 -13.83
N GLU A 155 -5.27 -15.46 -13.50
CA GLU A 155 -5.96 -14.18 -13.33
C GLU A 155 -6.40 -13.66 -14.70
N VAL A 156 -7.66 -13.24 -14.82
CA VAL A 156 -8.24 -12.79 -16.10
C VAL A 156 -8.81 -11.38 -16.03
N GLU A 157 -9.39 -10.97 -14.90
CA GLU A 157 -9.93 -9.62 -14.70
C GLU A 157 -9.50 -9.05 -13.36
N VAL A 158 -9.19 -7.75 -13.33
CA VAL A 158 -8.93 -7.01 -12.09
C VAL A 158 -10.08 -6.05 -11.84
N LEU A 159 -10.88 -6.34 -10.82
CA LEU A 159 -12.03 -5.53 -10.48
C LEU A 159 -11.63 -4.23 -9.78
N PHE A 160 -10.67 -4.36 -8.85
CA PHE A 160 -10.36 -3.29 -7.92
C PHE A 160 -8.98 -3.47 -7.28
N LYS A 161 -8.20 -2.39 -7.18
CA LYS A 161 -6.93 -2.36 -6.45
C LYS A 161 -7.15 -1.81 -5.06
N SER A 162 -6.54 -2.43 -4.07
CA SER A 162 -6.72 -2.13 -2.66
C SER A 162 -5.40 -2.06 -1.92
N GLU A 163 -5.37 -1.27 -0.89
CA GLU A 163 -4.29 -1.22 0.09
C GLU A 163 -4.84 -1.01 1.51
N ALA A 164 -3.99 -1.06 2.51
CA ALA A 164 -4.37 -0.65 3.85
C ALA A 164 -4.57 0.86 3.90
N VAL A 165 -5.68 1.27 4.51
CA VAL A 165 -6.04 2.68 4.69
C VAL A 165 -6.27 3.00 6.18
N LEU A 166 -5.95 4.23 6.56
CA LEU A 166 -6.41 4.80 7.82
C LEU A 166 -7.78 5.45 7.57
N VAL A 167 -8.76 5.06 8.35
CA VAL A 167 -10.12 5.57 8.27
C VAL A 167 -10.53 6.17 9.61
N GLY A 168 -11.42 7.15 9.57
CA GLY A 168 -11.84 7.89 10.76
C GLY A 168 -13.33 7.86 10.99
N GLY A 169 -13.73 7.83 12.28
CA GLY A 169 -15.09 8.04 12.70
C GLY A 169 -15.52 9.51 12.53
N LYS A 170 -16.82 9.71 12.44
CA LYS A 170 -17.43 11.04 12.46
C LYS A 170 -17.42 11.62 13.89
N GLY A 171 -17.21 12.92 14.03
CA GLY A 171 -17.43 13.62 15.30
C GLY A 171 -16.27 13.58 16.31
N LEU A 172 -15.03 13.54 15.84
CA LEU A 172 -13.86 13.66 16.73
C LEU A 172 -13.86 15.02 17.44
N SER A 173 -13.52 15.03 18.75
CA SER A 173 -13.29 16.26 19.49
C SER A 173 -12.06 17.02 18.98
N VAL A 174 -11.94 18.31 19.32
CA VAL A 174 -10.79 19.14 18.96
C VAL A 174 -9.47 18.49 19.37
N THR A 175 -9.37 18.01 20.60
CA THR A 175 -8.16 17.33 21.12
C THR A 175 -7.83 16.08 20.31
N LYS A 176 -8.84 15.26 19.95
CA LYS A 176 -8.63 14.07 19.13
C LYS A 176 -8.18 14.43 17.70
N HIS A 177 -8.68 15.52 17.15
CA HIS A 177 -8.21 16.04 15.85
C HIS A 177 -6.73 16.47 15.88
N GLU A 178 -6.29 17.11 16.96
CA GLU A 178 -4.86 17.46 17.11
C GLU A 178 -3.96 16.20 17.15
N ILE A 179 -4.40 15.16 17.88
CA ILE A 179 -3.68 13.88 17.93
C ILE A 179 -3.65 13.22 16.54
N LEU A 180 -4.80 13.20 15.86
CA LEU A 180 -4.89 12.68 14.48
C LEU A 180 -3.94 13.42 13.54
N ASN A 181 -3.90 14.73 13.56
CA ASN A 181 -3.00 15.54 12.72
C ASN A 181 -1.52 15.19 12.98
N LYS A 182 -1.13 15.02 14.24
CA LYS A 182 0.22 14.56 14.60
C LYS A 182 0.50 13.15 14.07
N LEU A 183 -0.47 12.25 14.13
CA LEU A 183 -0.36 10.89 13.61
C LEU A 183 -0.21 10.90 12.08
N LEU A 184 -1.08 11.63 11.38
CA LEU A 184 -1.04 11.77 9.92
C LEU A 184 0.28 12.37 9.44
N PHE A 185 0.78 13.41 10.11
CA PHE A 185 2.07 14.00 9.80
C PHE A 185 3.20 12.95 9.88
N ARG A 186 3.24 12.14 10.95
CA ARG A 186 4.25 11.09 11.11
C ARG A 186 4.12 9.99 10.05
N ILE A 187 2.90 9.56 9.74
CA ILE A 187 2.63 8.55 8.70
C ILE A 187 3.11 9.06 7.34
N ARG A 188 2.77 10.30 6.98
CA ARG A 188 3.18 10.92 5.70
C ARG A 188 4.69 11.06 5.60
N ALA A 189 5.35 11.50 6.69
CA ALA A 189 6.80 11.61 6.75
C ALA A 189 7.49 10.25 6.55
N VAL A 190 7.00 9.20 7.22
CA VAL A 190 7.52 7.83 7.06
C VAL A 190 7.32 7.32 5.64
N ASN A 191 6.13 7.51 5.07
CA ASN A 191 5.83 7.05 3.70
C ASN A 191 6.64 7.83 2.65
N ALA A 192 6.83 9.13 2.84
CA ALA A 192 7.71 9.93 1.98
C ALA A 192 9.16 9.41 2.03
N GLY A 193 9.69 9.14 3.24
CA GLY A 193 11.03 8.59 3.41
C GLY A 193 11.22 7.21 2.76
N LYS A 194 10.20 6.32 2.84
CA LYS A 194 10.25 5.00 2.19
C LYS A 194 10.32 5.08 0.66
N ASN A 195 9.71 6.09 0.08
CA ASN A 195 9.66 6.29 -1.37
C ASN A 195 10.80 7.17 -1.88
N SER A 196 11.58 7.77 -0.99
CA SER A 196 12.73 8.61 -1.36
C SER A 196 14.05 7.85 -1.25
N ARG A 197 15.01 8.28 -2.05
CA ARG A 197 16.42 7.89 -1.98
C ARG A 197 17.26 9.15 -1.90
N TYR A 198 18.34 9.08 -1.17
CA TYR A 198 19.31 10.14 -1.12
C TYR A 198 20.43 9.82 -2.09
N ILE A 199 20.63 10.67 -3.08
CA ILE A 199 21.73 10.52 -4.04
C ILE A 199 22.84 11.50 -3.72
N ILE A 200 24.05 11.02 -3.89
CA ILE A 200 25.29 11.81 -3.84
C ILE A 200 26.01 11.56 -5.16
N MET A 201 26.52 12.61 -5.75
CA MET A 201 27.33 12.52 -6.98
C MET A 201 28.36 13.64 -7.00
N ASN A 202 29.49 13.39 -7.61
CA ASN A 202 30.47 14.40 -7.91
C ASN A 202 30.20 14.97 -9.31
N VAL A 203 30.20 16.31 -9.43
CA VAL A 203 29.86 16.99 -10.69
C VAL A 203 30.86 18.10 -10.97
N PRO A 204 31.24 18.33 -12.24
CA PRO A 204 31.98 19.53 -12.63
C PRO A 204 31.15 20.78 -12.32
N ASN A 205 31.80 21.84 -11.88
CA ASN A 205 31.11 23.07 -11.46
C ASN A 205 30.28 23.70 -12.60
N ASP A 206 30.71 23.58 -13.83
CA ASP A 206 30.02 24.06 -15.03
C ASP A 206 28.76 23.21 -15.38
N ALA A 207 28.67 21.97 -14.89
CA ALA A 207 27.53 21.08 -15.09
C ALA A 207 26.47 21.20 -13.97
N ILE A 208 26.72 21.90 -12.87
CA ILE A 208 25.83 21.98 -11.70
C ILE A 208 24.43 22.45 -12.09
N ASP A 209 24.31 23.54 -12.85
CA ASP A 209 23.01 24.10 -13.23
C ASP A 209 22.21 23.16 -14.12
N LYS A 210 22.90 22.49 -15.05
CA LYS A 210 22.29 21.52 -15.94
C LYS A 210 21.77 20.31 -15.16
N ILE A 211 22.58 19.73 -14.31
CA ILE A 211 22.27 18.57 -13.50
C ILE A 211 21.17 18.92 -12.47
N SER A 212 21.24 20.09 -11.84
CA SER A 212 20.23 20.55 -10.88
C SER A 212 18.83 20.65 -11.52
N LYS A 213 18.73 21.08 -12.76
CA LYS A 213 17.45 21.15 -13.51
C LYS A 213 16.89 19.78 -13.88
N MET A 214 17.73 18.76 -13.99
CA MET A 214 17.31 17.38 -14.29
C MET A 214 16.74 16.68 -13.05
N LEU A 215 17.14 17.10 -11.85
CA LEU A 215 16.72 16.46 -10.61
C LEU A 215 15.31 16.94 -10.22
N PRO A 216 14.37 16.00 -9.96
CA PRO A 216 13.02 16.31 -9.48
C PRO A 216 13.06 16.64 -7.99
N VAL A 217 13.67 17.76 -7.63
CA VAL A 217 13.89 18.16 -6.24
C VAL A 217 12.75 18.97 -5.66
N LEU A 218 12.56 18.88 -4.34
CA LEU A 218 11.55 19.65 -3.60
C LEU A 218 11.84 21.16 -3.63
N LYS A 219 13.12 21.57 -3.66
CA LYS A 219 13.57 22.97 -3.83
C LYS A 219 14.83 23.06 -4.71
N SER A 220 15.98 22.65 -4.16
CA SER A 220 17.26 22.63 -4.85
C SER A 220 18.15 21.57 -4.24
N PRO A 221 19.12 21.00 -5.00
CA PRO A 221 20.12 20.13 -4.43
C PRO A 221 21.05 20.91 -3.49
N THR A 222 21.69 20.21 -2.56
CA THR A 222 22.81 20.76 -1.79
C THR A 222 24.08 20.59 -2.59
N VAL A 223 24.87 21.65 -2.71
CA VAL A 223 26.16 21.63 -3.40
C VAL A 223 27.27 21.94 -2.41
N MET A 224 28.30 21.09 -2.38
CA MET A 224 29.47 21.26 -1.52
C MET A 224 30.74 21.20 -2.39
N PRO A 225 31.66 22.21 -2.31
CA PRO A 225 32.93 22.16 -3.03
C PRO A 225 33.75 20.93 -2.62
N LEU A 226 34.40 20.31 -3.55
CA LEU A 226 35.41 19.27 -3.30
C LEU A 226 36.79 19.90 -3.12
N VAL A 227 37.74 19.14 -2.59
CA VAL A 227 39.14 19.56 -2.48
C VAL A 227 39.76 19.69 -3.89
N GLU A 228 39.26 18.91 -4.85
CA GLU A 228 39.64 19.03 -6.24
C GLU A 228 39.00 20.26 -6.87
N GLU A 229 39.82 21.18 -7.36
CA GLU A 229 39.35 22.41 -7.99
C GLU A 229 38.49 22.11 -9.22
N GLY A 230 37.41 22.87 -9.39
CA GLY A 230 36.47 22.68 -10.51
C GLY A 230 35.39 21.61 -10.29
N TRP A 231 35.39 20.95 -9.12
CA TRP A 231 34.43 19.90 -8.78
C TRP A 231 33.64 20.18 -7.52
N SER A 232 32.41 19.73 -7.48
CA SER A 232 31.53 19.80 -6.29
C SER A 232 30.78 18.48 -6.10
N SER A 233 30.48 18.18 -4.84
CA SER A 233 29.57 17.10 -4.48
C SER A 233 28.14 17.63 -4.45
N LEU A 234 27.25 17.00 -5.22
CA LEU A 234 25.84 17.38 -5.31
C LEU A 234 24.99 16.31 -4.61
N HIS A 235 24.15 16.76 -3.68
CA HIS A 235 23.31 15.92 -2.86
C HIS A 235 21.84 16.23 -3.09
N SER A 236 21.01 15.20 -3.28
CA SER A 236 19.56 15.38 -3.47
C SER A 236 18.75 14.18 -2.99
N ALA A 237 17.50 14.43 -2.62
CA ALA A 237 16.50 13.39 -2.41
C ALA A 237 15.67 13.24 -3.68
N ILE A 238 15.50 12.00 -4.15
CA ILE A 238 14.71 11.68 -5.34
C ILE A 238 13.74 10.53 -5.06
N ASP A 239 12.71 10.41 -5.88
CA ASP A 239 11.85 9.22 -5.87
C ASP A 239 12.64 7.98 -6.29
N LYS A 240 12.50 6.90 -5.53
CA LYS A 240 13.25 5.65 -5.75
C LYS A 240 13.06 5.04 -7.15
N ASN A 241 11.89 5.26 -7.77
CA ASN A 241 11.58 4.70 -9.07
C ASN A 241 12.21 5.52 -10.20
N LYS A 242 12.36 6.84 -9.99
CA LYS A 242 12.94 7.77 -10.98
C LYS A 242 14.46 7.69 -11.10
N PHE A 243 15.14 7.16 -10.10
CA PHE A 243 16.61 7.09 -10.11
C PHE A 243 17.14 6.38 -11.34
N TRP A 244 16.62 5.19 -11.63
CA TRP A 244 17.12 4.38 -12.75
C TRP A 244 16.82 4.97 -14.12
N GLU A 245 15.74 5.74 -14.24
CA GLU A 245 15.39 6.48 -15.45
C GLU A 245 16.35 7.65 -15.74
N MET A 246 16.98 8.17 -14.67
CA MET A 246 17.80 9.40 -14.74
C MET A 246 19.30 9.12 -14.73
N VAL A 247 19.74 7.98 -14.22
CA VAL A 247 21.17 7.72 -13.96
C VAL A 247 22.04 7.88 -15.21
N ASP A 248 21.57 7.41 -16.35
CA ASP A 248 22.34 7.50 -17.61
C ASP A 248 22.43 8.95 -18.12
N ALA A 249 21.34 9.71 -17.99
CA ALA A 249 21.30 11.12 -18.34
C ALA A 249 22.17 11.98 -17.41
N LEU A 250 22.22 11.67 -16.12
CA LEU A 250 23.11 12.33 -15.15
C LEU A 250 24.58 12.07 -15.48
N LYS A 251 24.94 10.81 -15.79
CA LYS A 251 26.30 10.47 -16.24
C LYS A 251 26.68 11.17 -17.53
N ALA A 252 25.77 11.19 -18.52
CA ALA A 252 25.98 11.90 -19.77
C ALA A 252 26.11 13.43 -19.60
N ALA A 253 25.57 13.98 -18.51
CA ALA A 253 25.72 15.39 -18.14
C ALA A 253 27.03 15.67 -17.37
N GLY A 254 27.85 14.65 -17.08
CA GLY A 254 29.13 14.79 -16.39
C GLY A 254 29.18 14.34 -14.93
N ALA A 255 28.07 13.80 -14.40
CA ALA A 255 28.04 13.27 -13.03
C ALA A 255 28.93 12.01 -12.91
N GLN A 256 29.73 11.96 -11.85
CA GLN A 256 30.61 10.84 -11.50
C GLN A 256 30.31 10.35 -10.08
N ASP A 257 30.83 9.21 -9.69
CA ASP A 257 30.75 8.62 -8.33
C ASP A 257 29.33 8.61 -7.74
N LEU A 258 28.32 8.30 -8.58
CA LEU A 258 26.93 8.26 -8.13
C LEU A 258 26.74 7.21 -7.05
N SER A 259 26.39 7.65 -5.86
CA SER A 259 26.03 6.82 -4.71
C SER A 259 24.56 6.98 -4.37
N LEU A 260 23.88 5.84 -4.14
CA LEU A 260 22.48 5.80 -3.74
C LEU A 260 22.40 5.33 -2.28
N ILE A 261 21.98 6.22 -1.40
CA ILE A 261 21.80 5.90 0.01
C ILE A 261 20.33 5.58 0.26
N HIS A 262 20.09 4.37 0.80
CA HIS A 262 18.78 4.01 1.31
C HIS A 262 18.56 4.71 2.64
N ILE A 263 17.53 5.56 2.72
CA ILE A 263 17.05 6.07 3.99
C ILE A 263 16.32 4.90 4.65
N SER A 264 17.08 4.02 5.32
CA SER A 264 16.53 2.88 6.04
C SER A 264 16.31 3.26 7.51
N GLU A 265 15.20 2.78 8.06
CA GLU A 265 14.98 2.83 9.51
C GLU A 265 16.13 2.09 10.22
N PRO A 266 16.62 2.60 11.37
CA PRO A 266 17.57 1.87 12.18
C PRO A 266 16.91 0.55 12.62
N THR A 267 17.40 -0.56 12.11
CA THR A 267 17.01 -1.89 12.57
C THR A 267 17.47 -2.04 14.03
N ARG A 268 16.55 -1.92 14.97
CA ARG A 268 16.83 -2.34 16.35
C ARG A 268 17.22 -3.82 16.30
N ARG A 269 18.49 -4.12 16.51
CA ARG A 269 18.92 -5.50 16.81
C ARG A 269 18.10 -5.97 18.01
N LYS A 270 17.32 -7.03 17.83
CA LYS A 270 16.76 -7.78 18.96
C LYS A 270 17.95 -8.29 19.78
N ARG A 271 18.10 -7.81 20.99
CA ARG A 271 18.87 -8.48 22.04
C ARG A 271 18.00 -9.55 22.66
#